data_07db3b80b4756d30660fc57c9fb49df1
#
_entry.id   07db3b80b4756d30660fc57c9fb49df1
#
_cell.length_a   1.000
_cell.length_b   1.000
_cell.length_c   1.000
_cell.angle_alpha   90.00
_cell.angle_beta   90.00
_cell.angle_gamma   90.00
#
_symmetry.space_group_name_H-M   'P 1'
#
loop_
_entity.id
_entity.type
_entity.pdbx_description
1 polymer ?
#
loop_
_entity_poly.entity_id
_entity_poly.type
_entity_poly.pdbx_seq_one_letter_code
_entity_poly.pdbx_strand_id
1 'polypeptide(L)'
;MNAQKCFITLLVLGLLSCGVSASAQDAKRESQLRTVHGVVLDKSESPVANAVVFLKNTRTNAVRSYIADEQGNFRFSGLDPNADYELHAEKEGAKSQTRTVSSFDSRKDIVLNLKIDKKKA
;
A
#
# COMPACT_ATOMS: atom_id res chain seq x y z
N MET A 1 -38.54 -40.40 13.09
CA MET A 1 -37.42 -39.94 13.86
C MET A 1 -36.17 -39.79 13.07
N ASN A 2 -35.85 -40.76 12.25
CA ASN A 2 -34.62 -40.65 11.46
C ASN A 2 -34.68 -39.57 10.41
N ALA A 3 -35.83 -39.21 9.92
CA ALA A 3 -35.97 -38.16 8.92
C ALA A 3 -35.58 -36.80 9.45
N GLN A 4 -35.76 -36.55 10.71
CA GLN A 4 -35.40 -35.26 11.30
C GLN A 4 -33.90 -35.01 11.31
N LYS A 5 -33.14 -36.06 11.50
CA LYS A 5 -31.69 -35.93 11.53
C LYS A 5 -31.12 -35.58 10.15
N CYS A 6 -31.71 -36.15 9.13
CA CYS A 6 -31.29 -35.86 7.77
C CYS A 6 -31.53 -34.39 7.38
N PHE A 7 -32.61 -33.83 7.87
CA PHE A 7 -32.95 -32.45 7.61
C PHE A 7 -31.88 -31.48 8.15
N ILE A 8 -31.45 -31.72 9.37
CA ILE A 8 -30.48 -30.87 10.03
C ILE A 8 -29.14 -30.90 9.31
N THR A 9 -28.76 -32.08 8.82
CA THR A 9 -27.50 -32.24 8.12
C THR A 9 -27.47 -31.44 6.83
N LEU A 10 -28.56 -31.40 6.10
CA LEU A 10 -28.65 -30.66 4.87
C LEU A 10 -28.51 -29.16 5.05
N LEU A 11 -29.07 -28.63 6.13
CA LEU A 11 -28.99 -27.22 6.44
C LEU A 11 -27.55 -26.76 6.70
N VAL A 12 -26.79 -27.58 7.39
CA VAL A 12 -25.41 -27.23 7.72
C VAL A 12 -24.55 -27.15 6.48
N LEU A 13 -24.77 -28.06 5.55
CA LEU A 13 -24.02 -28.06 4.30
C LEU A 13 -24.29 -26.82 3.46
N GLY A 14 -25.52 -26.34 3.46
CA GLY A 14 -25.85 -25.14 2.71
C GLY A 14 -25.15 -23.90 3.20
N LEU A 15 -24.98 -23.77 4.51
CA LEU A 15 -24.31 -22.62 5.09
C LEU A 15 -22.83 -22.58 4.76
N LEU A 16 -22.19 -23.74 4.71
CA LEU A 16 -20.77 -23.79 4.43
C LEU A 16 -20.43 -23.33 3.01
N SER A 17 -21.27 -23.63 2.06
CA SER A 17 -20.97 -23.26 0.69
C SER A 17 -21.07 -21.77 0.43
N CYS A 18 -21.88 -21.03 1.16
CA CYS A 18 -21.95 -19.59 1.04
C CYS A 18 -20.68 -18.87 1.51
N GLY A 19 -20.05 -19.38 2.55
CA GLY A 19 -18.87 -18.75 3.09
C GLY A 19 -17.67 -18.78 2.15
N VAL A 20 -17.54 -19.85 1.39
CA VAL A 20 -16.43 -20.01 0.46
C VAL A 20 -16.47 -19.00 -0.68
N SER A 21 -17.65 -18.68 -1.17
CA SER A 21 -17.79 -17.74 -2.28
C SER A 21 -17.32 -16.33 -1.94
N ALA A 22 -17.59 -15.86 -0.74
CA ALA A 22 -17.19 -14.52 -0.30
C ALA A 22 -15.69 -14.37 -0.21
N SER A 23 -14.99 -15.40 0.25
CA SER A 23 -13.53 -15.36 0.37
C SER A 23 -12.84 -15.21 -0.98
N ALA A 24 -13.35 -15.85 -2.00
CA ALA A 24 -12.74 -15.81 -3.32
C ALA A 24 -12.77 -14.41 -3.93
N GLN A 25 -13.84 -13.66 -3.71
CA GLN A 25 -13.97 -12.32 -4.25
C GLN A 25 -13.02 -11.33 -3.59
N ASP A 26 -12.80 -11.45 -2.30
CA ASP A 26 -11.90 -10.58 -1.58
C ASP A 26 -10.45 -10.78 -2.03
N ALA A 27 -10.04 -12.02 -2.22
CA ALA A 27 -8.69 -12.31 -2.68
C ALA A 27 -8.43 -11.73 -4.07
N LYS A 28 -9.42 -11.77 -4.95
CA LYS A 28 -9.28 -11.25 -6.29
C LYS A 28 -9.13 -9.74 -6.31
N ARG A 29 -9.85 -9.05 -5.44
CA ARG A 29 -9.77 -7.61 -5.35
C ARG A 29 -8.41 -7.15 -4.84
N GLU A 30 -7.88 -7.82 -3.83
CA GLU A 30 -6.60 -7.48 -3.27
C GLU A 30 -5.45 -7.63 -4.26
N SER A 31 -5.54 -8.61 -5.16
CA SER A 31 -4.48 -8.86 -6.12
C SER A 31 -4.33 -7.74 -7.14
N GLN A 32 -5.31 -6.84 -7.25
CA GLN A 32 -5.25 -5.73 -8.19
C GLN A 32 -4.66 -4.46 -7.59
N LEU A 33 -4.48 -4.43 -6.27
CA LEU A 33 -3.95 -3.25 -5.60
C LEU A 33 -2.44 -3.16 -5.81
N ARG A 34 -1.93 -1.94 -5.74
CA ARG A 34 -0.52 -1.70 -5.99
C ARG A 34 0.23 -1.40 -4.69
N THR A 35 1.52 -1.61 -4.74
CA THR A 35 2.44 -1.32 -3.63
C THR A 35 3.57 -0.44 -4.14
N VAL A 36 3.92 0.60 -3.38
CA VAL A 36 5.08 1.43 -3.65
C VAL A 36 6.01 1.30 -2.47
N HIS A 37 7.27 1.00 -2.73
CA HIS A 37 8.26 0.92 -1.68
C HIS A 37 9.60 1.41 -2.18
N GLY A 38 10.50 1.69 -1.28
CA GLY A 38 11.82 2.15 -1.66
C GLY A 38 12.61 2.59 -0.45
N VAL A 39 13.62 3.42 -0.69
CA VAL A 39 14.54 3.88 0.34
C VAL A 39 14.62 5.39 0.27
N VAL A 40 14.67 6.04 1.44
CA VAL A 40 14.93 7.46 1.53
C VAL A 40 16.44 7.65 1.65
N LEU A 41 17.02 8.44 0.74
CA LEU A 41 18.46 8.66 0.67
C LEU A 41 18.76 10.14 0.82
N ASP A 42 19.98 10.45 1.25
CA ASP A 42 20.45 11.84 1.27
C ASP A 42 21.26 12.12 -0.02
N LYS A 43 21.89 13.26 -0.09
CA LYS A 43 22.66 13.62 -1.28
C LYS A 43 23.81 12.68 -1.55
N SER A 44 24.37 12.09 -0.50
CA SER A 44 25.47 11.15 -0.65
C SER A 44 24.99 9.74 -0.95
N GLU A 45 23.68 9.57 -1.12
CA GLU A 45 23.05 8.26 -1.35
C GLU A 45 23.15 7.33 -0.14
N SER A 46 23.22 7.92 1.04
CA SER A 46 23.18 7.16 2.29
C SER A 46 21.74 7.10 2.78
N PRO A 47 21.33 5.97 3.37
CA PRO A 47 19.96 5.87 3.88
C PRO A 47 19.68 6.88 4.99
N VAL A 48 18.49 7.42 4.99
CA VAL A 48 18.04 8.38 6.00
C VAL A 48 17.04 7.71 6.92
N ALA A 49 17.46 7.46 8.14
CA ALA A 49 16.60 6.80 9.13
C ALA A 49 15.52 7.75 9.62
N ASN A 50 14.37 7.22 9.90
CA ASN A 50 13.26 7.96 10.54
C ASN A 50 12.74 9.14 9.73
N ALA A 51 12.98 9.18 8.44
CA ALA A 51 12.38 10.17 7.58
C ALA A 51 10.88 9.90 7.47
N VAL A 52 10.08 10.94 7.33
CA VAL A 52 8.65 10.79 7.17
C VAL A 52 8.34 10.86 5.69
N VAL A 53 7.72 9.80 5.17
CA VAL A 53 7.35 9.73 3.76
C VAL A 53 5.84 10.00 3.67
N PHE A 54 5.47 10.94 2.81
CA PHE A 54 4.08 11.30 2.60
C PHE A 54 3.62 10.80 1.25
N LEU A 55 2.42 10.25 1.22
CA LEU A 55 1.78 9.76 0.02
C LEU A 55 0.44 10.46 -0.13
N LYS A 56 0.25 11.15 -1.23
CA LYS A 56 -0.99 11.87 -1.48
C LYS A 56 -1.71 11.28 -2.67
N ASN A 57 -2.99 10.96 -2.49
CA ASN A 57 -3.86 10.54 -3.59
C ASN A 57 -4.35 11.82 -4.27
N THR A 58 -3.95 12.06 -5.51
CA THR A 58 -4.26 13.32 -6.18
C THR A 58 -5.72 13.46 -6.52
N ARG A 59 -6.47 12.35 -6.55
CA ARG A 59 -7.87 12.39 -6.87
C ARG A 59 -8.72 12.81 -5.68
N THR A 60 -8.40 12.32 -4.50
CA THR A 60 -9.17 12.58 -3.29
C THR A 60 -8.49 13.54 -2.34
N ASN A 61 -7.20 13.86 -2.57
CA ASN A 61 -6.36 14.65 -1.69
C ASN A 61 -6.10 14.01 -0.33
N ALA A 62 -6.38 12.73 -0.21
CA ALA A 62 -6.09 12.01 1.03
C ALA A 62 -4.58 11.81 1.16
N VAL A 63 -4.05 12.03 2.35
CA VAL A 63 -2.61 11.91 2.61
C VAL A 63 -2.37 10.84 3.65
N ARG A 64 -1.40 9.97 3.37
CA ARG A 64 -0.92 8.97 4.32
C ARG A 64 0.55 9.23 4.58
N SER A 65 1.03 8.82 5.73
CA SER A 65 2.44 8.97 6.06
C SER A 65 3.02 7.66 6.57
N TYR A 66 4.33 7.53 6.45
CA TYR A 66 5.04 6.34 6.89
C TYR A 66 6.42 6.79 7.38
N ILE A 67 6.82 6.32 8.54
CA ILE A 67 8.13 6.65 9.07
C ILE A 67 9.11 5.58 8.61
N ALA A 68 10.13 6.00 7.86
CA ALA A 68 11.12 5.08 7.34
C ALA A 68 11.88 4.42 8.49
N ASP A 69 12.32 3.20 8.28
CA ASP A 69 13.05 2.46 9.30
C ASP A 69 14.51 2.94 9.37
N GLU A 70 15.34 2.20 10.10
CA GLU A 70 16.74 2.59 10.29
C GLU A 70 17.56 2.53 9.03
N GLN A 71 17.14 1.77 8.05
CA GLN A 71 17.79 1.70 6.75
C GLN A 71 17.12 2.60 5.71
N GLY A 72 16.18 3.44 6.14
CA GLY A 72 15.49 4.35 5.26
C GLY A 72 14.38 3.71 4.44
N ASN A 73 14.02 2.46 4.71
CA ASN A 73 12.99 1.77 3.93
C ASN A 73 11.60 2.27 4.24
N PHE A 74 10.77 2.39 3.21
CA PHE A 74 9.36 2.73 3.38
C PHE A 74 8.52 1.86 2.45
N ARG A 75 7.24 1.75 2.77
CA ARG A 75 6.33 0.93 1.99
C ARG A 75 4.89 1.40 2.16
N PHE A 76 4.20 1.54 1.05
CA PHE A 76 2.76 1.79 1.03
C PHE A 76 2.09 0.71 0.20
N SER A 77 1.11 0.04 0.77
CA SER A 77 0.38 -1.01 0.07
C SER A 77 -1.09 -0.66 0.00
N GLY A 78 -1.84 -1.44 -0.76
CA GLY A 78 -3.27 -1.23 -0.91
C GLY A 78 -3.63 -0.01 -1.72
N LEU A 79 -2.78 0.37 -2.69
CA LEU A 79 -3.02 1.57 -3.49
C LEU A 79 -3.94 1.27 -4.67
N ASP A 80 -4.82 2.22 -4.96
CA ASP A 80 -5.79 2.10 -6.04
C ASP A 80 -5.07 2.14 -7.39
N PRO A 81 -5.22 1.12 -8.24
CA PRO A 81 -4.54 1.14 -9.54
C PRO A 81 -5.07 2.21 -10.49
N ASN A 82 -6.22 2.79 -10.20
CA ASN A 82 -6.81 3.82 -11.03
C ASN A 82 -6.55 5.24 -10.54
N ALA A 83 -5.73 5.41 -9.51
CA ALA A 83 -5.44 6.72 -8.97
C ALA A 83 -3.97 7.05 -9.15
N ASP A 84 -3.66 8.34 -9.27
CA ASP A 84 -2.29 8.82 -9.28
C ASP A 84 -1.92 9.23 -7.86
N TYR A 85 -0.68 9.00 -7.50
CA TYR A 85 -0.16 9.32 -6.18
C TYR A 85 1.10 10.14 -6.28
N GLU A 86 1.30 11.04 -5.32
CA GLU A 86 2.52 11.82 -5.19
C GLU A 86 3.20 11.47 -3.88
N LEU A 87 4.51 11.24 -3.93
CA LEU A 87 5.29 10.90 -2.75
C LEU A 87 6.43 11.88 -2.56
N HIS A 88 6.70 12.24 -1.33
CA HIS A 88 7.91 12.96 -0.96
C HIS A 88 8.28 12.60 0.46
N ALA A 89 9.52 12.83 0.82
CA ALA A 89 10.01 12.54 2.17
C ALA A 89 10.51 13.83 2.82
N GLU A 90 10.43 13.88 4.14
CA GLU A 90 10.91 15.01 4.92
C GLU A 90 11.71 14.52 6.11
N LYS A 91 12.75 15.24 6.45
CA LYS A 91 13.56 14.95 7.61
C LYS A 91 14.19 16.24 8.11
N GLU A 92 13.85 16.64 9.32
CA GLU A 92 14.47 17.82 9.96
C GLU A 92 14.44 19.07 9.09
N GLY A 93 13.30 19.33 8.49
CA GLY A 93 13.12 20.52 7.66
C GLY A 93 13.59 20.39 6.22
N ALA A 94 14.29 19.32 5.88
CA ALA A 94 14.69 19.07 4.48
C ALA A 94 13.66 18.19 3.81
N LYS A 95 13.48 18.37 2.51
CA LYS A 95 12.48 17.65 1.73
C LYS A 95 13.10 17.00 0.51
N SER A 96 12.51 15.90 0.08
CA SER A 96 12.86 15.29 -1.19
C SER A 96 12.04 15.94 -2.30
N GLN A 97 12.42 15.63 -3.54
CA GLN A 97 11.59 15.95 -4.67
C GLN A 97 10.31 15.12 -4.60
N THR A 98 9.25 15.64 -5.18
CA THR A 98 7.99 14.90 -5.28
C THR A 98 8.09 13.94 -6.46
N ARG A 99 7.78 12.68 -6.21
CA ARG A 99 7.74 11.65 -7.24
C ARG A 99 6.30 11.23 -7.46
N THR A 100 5.94 10.97 -8.70
CA THR A 100 4.57 10.62 -9.04
C THR A 100 4.48 9.17 -9.48
N VAL A 101 3.43 8.48 -8.99
CA VAL A 101 3.08 7.15 -9.43
C VAL A 101 1.81 7.29 -10.24
N SER A 102 1.92 7.04 -11.54
CA SER A 102 0.81 7.25 -12.46
C SER A 102 -0.12 6.05 -12.50
N SER A 103 -1.41 6.31 -12.70
CA SER A 103 -2.37 5.23 -12.92
C SER A 103 -2.11 4.48 -14.22
N PHE A 104 -1.33 5.07 -15.13
CA PHE A 104 -0.96 4.39 -16.36
C PHE A 104 0.18 3.40 -16.17
N ASP A 105 0.85 3.43 -15.03
CA ASP A 105 1.90 2.48 -14.73
C ASP A 105 1.25 1.15 -14.37
N SER A 106 1.47 0.12 -15.16
CA SER A 106 0.81 -1.16 -14.98
C SER A 106 1.49 -2.06 -13.94
N ARG A 107 2.60 -1.63 -13.37
CA ARG A 107 3.29 -2.45 -12.37
C ARG A 107 2.51 -2.48 -11.07
N LYS A 108 2.45 -3.64 -10.44
CA LYS A 108 1.80 -3.78 -9.15
C LYS A 108 2.77 -3.48 -8.01
N ASP A 109 4.05 -3.63 -8.25
CA ASP A 109 5.08 -3.41 -7.25
C ASP A 109 6.03 -2.37 -7.82
N ILE A 110 6.00 -1.18 -7.29
CA ILE A 110 6.74 -0.05 -7.81
C ILE A 110 7.83 0.34 -6.83
N VAL A 111 9.07 0.41 -7.31
CA VAL A 111 10.21 0.80 -6.49
C VAL A 111 10.55 2.26 -6.78
N LEU A 112 10.56 3.08 -5.73
CA LEU A 112 10.82 4.49 -5.84
C LEU A 112 11.74 4.93 -4.73
N ASN A 113 12.91 5.45 -5.06
CA ASN A 113 13.80 6.01 -4.05
C ASN A 113 13.57 7.51 -3.96
N LEU A 114 13.55 8.04 -2.74
CA LEU A 114 13.35 9.46 -2.49
C LEU A 114 14.65 10.04 -1.95
N LYS A 115 15.14 11.07 -2.61
CA LYS A 115 16.41 11.69 -2.21
C LYS A 115 16.15 13.02 -1.55
N ILE A 116 16.53 13.16 -0.30
CA ILE A 116 16.36 14.41 0.44
C ILE A 116 17.50 15.35 0.15
N ASP A 117 17.14 16.52 -0.30
CA ASP A 117 18.12 17.54 -0.57
C ASP A 117 18.23 18.41 0.69
N LYS A 118 19.28 18.17 1.51
CA LYS A 118 19.42 18.80 2.72
C LYS A 118 19.89 20.15 2.60
N LYS A 119 19.20 21.06 2.42
CA LYS A 119 19.54 22.33 2.28
C LYS A 119 19.95 22.96 3.36
N LYS A 120 20.26 23.01 3.94
CA LYS A 120 20.58 23.54 4.81
C LYS A 120 20.41 24.28 5.43
N ALA A 121 20.28 24.29 5.69
CA ALA A 121 20.10 24.99 6.43
C ALA A 121 20.50 25.82 7.02
#